data_6713edeafa22c156e4b47d90e4e10717
#
_entry.id   6713edeafa22c156e4b47d90e4e10717
#
_cell.length_a   1.000
_cell.length_b   1.000
_cell.length_c   1.000
_cell.angle_alpha   90.00
_cell.angle_beta   90.00
_cell.angle_gamma   90.00
#
_symmetry.space_group_name_H-M   'P 1'
#
loop_
_entity.id
_entity.type
_entity.pdbx_description
1 polymer ?
#
loop_
_entity_poly.entity_id
_entity_poly.type
_entity_poly.pdbx_seq_one_letter_code
_entity_poly.pdbx_strand_id
1 'polypeptide(L)'
;MLIFLLGYMGSGKTVTGQKLADALHCRFLDMDEMIEISTGFSISDYFGKFGESAFRKKEREILLNHLLDKDTVIATGGGTPCFEDNMELMNRHGITVFLDTPLETIMERLIGKIEHRPLLNKIPHEQLPEFIREHLSVRRVYYEQAKIKFAGEEEDLEVLVKALVTLAGDQF
;
A
#
# COMPACT_ATOMS: atom_id res chain seq x y z
N MET A 1 -5.45 17.34 -3.54
CA MET A 1 -6.03 15.96 -3.38
C MET A 1 -5.01 15.08 -2.69
N LEU A 2 -5.41 14.27 -1.69
CA LEU A 2 -4.55 13.26 -1.06
C LEU A 2 -5.11 11.87 -1.40
N ILE A 3 -4.26 10.97 -1.92
CA ILE A 3 -4.65 9.63 -2.37
C ILE A 3 -3.78 8.61 -1.67
N PHE A 4 -4.39 7.57 -1.09
CA PHE A 4 -3.71 6.44 -0.48
C PHE A 4 -3.93 5.18 -1.32
N LEU A 5 -2.87 4.56 -1.81
CA LEU A 5 -2.92 3.28 -2.51
C LEU A 5 -2.73 2.15 -1.50
N LEU A 6 -3.72 1.28 -1.42
CA LEU A 6 -3.79 0.12 -0.55
C LEU A 6 -3.67 -1.17 -1.35
N GLY A 7 -3.21 -2.21 -0.71
CA GLY A 7 -3.14 -3.53 -1.33
C GLY A 7 -1.99 -4.37 -0.78
N TYR A 8 -2.02 -5.63 -1.11
CA TYR A 8 -1.01 -6.58 -0.66
C TYR A 8 0.38 -6.27 -1.23
N MET A 9 1.43 -6.81 -0.62
CA MET A 9 2.76 -6.79 -1.23
C MET A 9 2.70 -7.46 -2.61
N GLY A 10 3.36 -6.87 -3.61
CA GLY A 10 3.26 -7.36 -5.00
C GLY A 10 2.04 -6.88 -5.78
N SER A 11 1.10 -6.13 -5.18
CA SER A 11 -0.07 -5.60 -5.90
C SER A 11 0.24 -4.47 -6.89
N GLY A 12 1.45 -3.93 -6.90
CA GLY A 12 1.86 -2.89 -7.86
C GLY A 12 1.70 -1.45 -7.38
N LYS A 13 1.48 -1.20 -6.09
CA LYS A 13 1.25 0.15 -5.51
C LYS A 13 2.30 1.19 -5.93
N THR A 14 3.57 0.85 -5.88
CA THR A 14 4.66 1.78 -6.25
C THR A 14 4.58 2.16 -7.73
N VAL A 15 4.43 1.19 -8.63
CA VAL A 15 4.36 1.43 -10.07
C VAL A 15 3.09 2.18 -10.45
N THR A 16 1.93 1.71 -9.98
CA THR A 16 0.64 2.37 -10.22
C THR A 16 0.62 3.76 -9.60
N GLY A 17 1.19 3.91 -8.41
CA GLY A 17 1.25 5.18 -7.69
C GLY A 17 2.06 6.23 -8.42
N GLN A 18 3.22 5.87 -8.95
CA GLN A 18 4.05 6.78 -9.74
C GLN A 18 3.31 7.23 -11.00
N LYS A 19 2.74 6.30 -11.78
CA LYS A 19 1.97 6.61 -12.99
C LYS A 19 0.75 7.49 -12.69
N LEU A 20 0.06 7.21 -11.59
CA LEU A 20 -1.10 7.98 -11.16
C LEU A 20 -0.71 9.40 -10.75
N ALA A 21 0.39 9.56 -10.02
CA ALA A 21 0.92 10.87 -9.63
C ALA A 21 1.33 11.70 -10.83
N ASP A 22 1.99 11.09 -11.82
CA ASP A 22 2.36 11.74 -13.08
C ASP A 22 1.10 12.21 -13.84
N ALA A 23 0.08 11.35 -13.97
CA ALA A 23 -1.17 11.67 -14.66
C ALA A 23 -1.99 12.77 -13.97
N LEU A 24 -1.93 12.86 -12.65
CA LEU A 24 -2.63 13.87 -11.84
C LEU A 24 -1.78 15.11 -11.54
N HIS A 25 -0.52 15.16 -11.98
CA HIS A 25 0.46 16.19 -11.63
C HIS A 25 0.63 16.37 -10.12
N CYS A 26 0.62 15.25 -9.38
CA CYS A 26 0.78 15.18 -7.93
C CYS A 26 2.20 14.68 -7.57
N ARG A 27 2.58 14.86 -6.28
CA ARG A 27 3.77 14.20 -5.72
C ARG A 27 3.48 12.71 -5.51
N PHE A 28 4.49 11.89 -5.66
CA PHE A 28 4.46 10.47 -5.26
C PHE A 28 5.32 10.24 -4.02
N LEU A 29 4.82 9.48 -3.07
CA LEU A 29 5.53 9.02 -1.88
C LEU A 29 5.30 7.51 -1.70
N ASP A 30 6.39 6.78 -1.44
CA ASP A 30 6.33 5.37 -1.02
C ASP A 30 6.67 5.28 0.46
N MET A 31 5.77 4.73 1.28
CA MET A 31 5.97 4.67 2.73
C MET A 31 7.14 3.77 3.13
N ASP A 32 7.41 2.70 2.39
CA ASP A 32 8.56 1.84 2.65
C ASP A 32 9.87 2.64 2.45
N GLU A 33 9.98 3.41 1.36
CA GLU A 33 11.13 4.29 1.10
C GLU A 33 11.30 5.37 2.19
N MET A 34 10.18 5.97 2.61
CA MET A 34 10.21 6.98 3.67
C MET A 34 10.70 6.43 5.01
N ILE A 35 10.32 5.19 5.35
CA ILE A 35 10.82 4.50 6.54
C ILE A 35 12.34 4.31 6.42
N GLU A 36 12.83 3.83 5.28
CA GLU A 36 14.26 3.62 5.06
C GLU A 36 15.05 4.92 5.16
N ILE A 37 14.58 6.00 4.55
CA ILE A 37 15.19 7.33 4.64
C ILE A 37 15.21 7.83 6.09
N SER A 38 14.11 7.71 6.82
CA SER A 38 13.97 8.25 8.17
C SER A 38 14.75 7.47 9.22
N THR A 39 14.99 6.18 8.98
CA THR A 39 15.62 5.28 9.96
C THR A 39 17.09 4.97 9.62
N GLY A 40 17.49 5.10 8.36
CA GLY A 40 18.79 4.68 7.86
C GLY A 40 18.95 3.14 7.75
N PHE A 41 17.88 2.38 7.91
CA PHE A 41 17.85 0.93 7.78
C PHE A 41 16.99 0.50 6.60
N SER A 42 17.34 -0.60 5.95
CA SER A 42 16.38 -1.27 5.05
C SER A 42 15.16 -1.75 5.83
N ILE A 43 14.01 -1.93 5.15
CA ILE A 43 12.80 -2.48 5.79
C ILE A 43 13.11 -3.82 6.48
N SER A 44 13.88 -4.69 5.82
CA SER A 44 14.26 -6.00 6.35
C SER A 44 15.11 -5.88 7.62
N ASP A 45 16.11 -5.00 7.61
CA ASP A 45 17.00 -4.78 8.76
C ASP A 45 16.25 -4.16 9.92
N TYR A 46 15.41 -3.16 9.65
CA TYR A 46 14.60 -2.52 10.70
C TYR A 46 13.65 -3.53 11.36
N PHE A 47 12.95 -4.31 10.56
CA PHE A 47 12.04 -5.34 11.03
C PHE A 47 12.78 -6.43 11.82
N GLY A 48 13.92 -6.88 11.33
CA GLY A 48 14.76 -7.90 12.00
C GLY A 48 15.32 -7.42 13.33
N LYS A 49 15.71 -6.14 13.43
CA LYS A 49 16.34 -5.55 14.62
C LYS A 49 15.33 -5.14 15.69
N PHE A 50 14.22 -4.54 15.30
CA PHE A 50 13.26 -3.91 16.21
C PHE A 50 11.91 -4.65 16.31
N GLY A 51 11.66 -5.60 15.43
CA GLY A 51 10.46 -6.43 15.40
C GLY A 51 9.25 -5.76 14.76
N GLU A 52 8.19 -6.54 14.59
CA GLU A 52 6.98 -6.11 13.89
C GLU A 52 6.27 -4.95 14.59
N SER A 53 6.15 -4.99 15.92
CA SER A 53 5.45 -3.93 16.67
C SER A 53 6.10 -2.56 16.47
N ALA A 54 7.44 -2.49 16.51
CA ALA A 54 8.17 -1.24 16.27
C ALA A 54 8.01 -0.77 14.82
N PHE A 55 8.02 -1.71 13.87
CA PHE A 55 7.80 -1.40 12.45
C PHE A 55 6.41 -0.81 12.20
N ARG A 56 5.35 -1.40 12.77
CA ARG A 56 3.97 -0.91 12.64
C ARG A 56 3.80 0.49 13.25
N LYS A 57 4.45 0.76 14.38
CA LYS A 57 4.47 2.11 14.97
C LYS A 57 5.17 3.12 14.07
N LYS A 58 6.25 2.70 13.39
CA LYS A 58 6.96 3.56 12.46
C LYS A 58 6.15 3.84 11.20
N GLU A 59 5.48 2.82 10.63
CA GLU A 59 4.52 3.03 9.54
C GLU A 59 3.45 4.06 9.94
N ARG A 60 2.88 3.94 11.14
CA ARG A 60 1.87 4.86 11.65
C ARG A 60 2.40 6.28 11.83
N GLU A 61 3.60 6.44 12.38
CA GLU A 61 4.26 7.75 12.50
C GLU A 61 4.39 8.45 11.15
N ILE A 62 4.88 7.73 10.14
CA ILE A 62 4.99 8.25 8.77
C ILE A 62 3.60 8.64 8.24
N LEU A 63 2.59 7.76 8.37
CA LEU A 63 1.23 8.06 7.95
C LEU A 63 0.71 9.36 8.57
N LEU A 64 0.81 9.50 9.89
CA LEU A 64 0.31 10.66 10.63
C LEU A 64 0.96 11.98 10.18
N ASN A 65 2.24 11.95 9.84
CA ASN A 65 2.97 13.11 9.36
C ASN A 65 2.50 13.60 7.98
N HIS A 66 1.81 12.75 7.21
CA HIS A 66 1.38 13.02 5.84
C HIS A 66 -0.14 13.12 5.64
N LEU A 67 -0.93 13.05 6.71
CA LEU A 67 -2.40 13.13 6.62
C LEU A 67 -2.94 14.48 6.10
N LEU A 68 -2.13 15.53 6.17
CA LEU A 68 -2.50 16.88 5.72
C LEU A 68 -1.81 17.28 4.41
N ASP A 69 -1.10 16.37 3.78
CA ASP A 69 -0.45 16.63 2.50
C ASP A 69 -1.50 16.94 1.42
N LYS A 70 -1.09 17.79 0.48
CA LYS A 70 -1.91 18.14 -0.68
C LYS A 70 -1.24 17.66 -1.95
N ASP A 71 -2.07 17.32 -2.93
CA ASP A 71 -1.64 16.91 -4.27
C ASP A 71 -0.55 15.83 -4.19
N THR A 72 -0.88 14.76 -3.46
CA THR A 72 0.06 13.68 -3.16
C THR A 72 -0.62 12.32 -3.30
N VAL A 73 0.07 11.39 -3.96
CA VAL A 73 -0.25 9.95 -4.02
C VAL A 73 0.72 9.21 -3.09
N ILE A 74 0.19 8.48 -2.13
CA ILE A 74 0.97 7.72 -1.15
C ILE A 74 0.74 6.22 -1.35
N ALA A 75 1.79 5.48 -1.72
CA ALA A 75 1.79 4.03 -1.66
C ALA A 75 2.02 3.58 -0.21
N THR A 76 1.03 2.92 0.39
CA THR A 76 1.13 2.47 1.78
C THR A 76 1.86 1.13 1.89
N GLY A 77 2.43 0.82 3.05
CA GLY A 77 2.83 -0.53 3.38
C GLY A 77 1.61 -1.47 3.38
N GLY A 78 1.82 -2.74 3.00
CA GLY A 78 0.69 -3.70 2.92
C GLY A 78 0.00 -3.97 4.26
N GLY A 79 0.65 -3.73 5.38
CA GLY A 79 0.08 -3.87 6.72
C GLY A 79 -0.45 -2.56 7.32
N THR A 80 -0.11 -1.42 6.73
CA THR A 80 -0.47 -0.10 7.26
C THR A 80 -1.98 0.06 7.48
N PRO A 81 -2.87 -0.32 6.54
CA PRO A 81 -4.31 -0.21 6.72
C PRO A 81 -4.87 -1.10 7.84
N CYS A 82 -4.14 -2.15 8.21
CA CYS A 82 -4.58 -3.15 9.17
C CYS A 82 -4.18 -2.82 10.61
N PHE A 83 -3.46 -1.72 10.82
CA PHE A 83 -2.94 -1.36 12.14
C PHE A 83 -3.76 -0.25 12.77
N GLU A 84 -4.26 -0.49 13.99
CA GLU A 84 -5.07 0.46 14.76
C GLU A 84 -6.23 1.05 13.92
N ASP A 85 -6.41 2.37 13.95
CA ASP A 85 -7.42 3.12 13.18
C ASP A 85 -6.89 3.73 11.87
N ASN A 86 -5.76 3.23 11.36
CA ASN A 86 -5.12 3.79 10.16
C ASN A 86 -6.05 3.83 8.95
N MET A 87 -6.88 2.80 8.75
CA MET A 87 -7.83 2.77 7.64
C MET A 87 -8.89 3.88 7.75
N GLU A 88 -9.38 4.13 8.95
CA GLU A 88 -10.32 5.21 9.23
C GLU A 88 -9.67 6.58 9.00
N LEU A 89 -8.44 6.78 9.49
CA LEU A 89 -7.68 8.01 9.29
C LEU A 89 -7.46 8.30 7.80
N MET A 90 -7.02 7.32 7.03
CA MET A 90 -6.84 7.47 5.58
C MET A 90 -8.15 7.83 4.87
N ASN A 91 -9.25 7.17 5.22
CA ASN A 91 -10.57 7.47 4.67
C ASN A 91 -11.07 8.86 5.03
N ARG A 92 -10.74 9.35 6.23
CA ARG A 92 -11.14 10.70 6.70
C ARG A 92 -10.36 11.81 5.99
N HIS A 93 -9.08 11.59 5.69
CA HIS A 93 -8.19 12.64 5.20
C HIS A 93 -7.96 12.62 3.70
N GLY A 94 -8.26 11.51 3.02
CA GLY A 94 -8.00 11.37 1.59
C GLY A 94 -8.91 10.40 0.87
N ILE A 95 -8.58 10.13 -0.38
CA ILE A 95 -9.23 9.10 -1.19
C ILE A 95 -8.38 7.84 -1.12
N THR A 96 -8.96 6.76 -0.60
CA THR A 96 -8.31 5.45 -0.54
C THR A 96 -8.67 4.63 -1.76
N VAL A 97 -7.67 4.00 -2.36
CA VAL A 97 -7.79 3.13 -3.53
C VAL A 97 -7.21 1.76 -3.20
N PHE A 98 -8.03 0.74 -3.22
CA PHE A 98 -7.58 -0.64 -3.08
C PHE A 98 -7.21 -1.22 -4.44
N LEU A 99 -5.95 -1.57 -4.64
CA LEU A 99 -5.48 -2.33 -5.80
C LEU A 99 -5.79 -3.81 -5.58
N ASP A 100 -6.91 -4.28 -6.10
CA ASP A 100 -7.40 -5.66 -5.97
C ASP A 100 -6.77 -6.57 -7.02
N THR A 101 -5.47 -6.75 -6.93
CA THR A 101 -4.69 -7.59 -7.83
C THR A 101 -4.98 -9.07 -7.57
N PRO A 102 -5.21 -9.89 -8.61
CA PRO A 102 -5.42 -11.33 -8.46
C PRO A 102 -4.28 -12.02 -7.69
N LEU A 103 -4.64 -13.03 -6.90
CA LEU A 103 -3.68 -13.77 -6.08
C LEU A 103 -2.56 -14.38 -6.91
N GLU A 104 -2.89 -14.92 -8.08
CA GLU A 104 -1.96 -15.53 -9.02
C GLU A 104 -0.90 -14.51 -9.47
N THR A 105 -1.31 -13.31 -9.84
CA THR A 105 -0.41 -12.20 -10.23
C THR A 105 0.47 -11.76 -9.06
N ILE A 106 -0.09 -11.68 -7.85
CA ILE A 106 0.68 -11.38 -6.64
C ILE A 106 1.77 -12.44 -6.42
N MET A 107 1.42 -13.72 -6.53
CA MET A 107 2.35 -14.83 -6.34
C MET A 107 3.48 -14.81 -7.38
N GLU A 108 3.15 -14.62 -8.65
CA GLU A 108 4.15 -14.52 -9.73
C GLU A 108 5.15 -13.38 -9.46
N ARG A 109 4.67 -12.22 -9.03
CA ARG A 109 5.52 -11.06 -8.72
C ARG A 109 6.37 -11.24 -7.47
N LEU A 110 5.95 -12.10 -6.54
CA LEU A 110 6.66 -12.33 -5.28
C LEU A 110 7.74 -13.41 -5.39
N ILE A 111 7.58 -14.41 -6.26
CA ILE A 111 8.50 -15.56 -6.37
C ILE A 111 9.97 -15.13 -6.51
N GLY A 112 10.26 -14.05 -7.22
CA GLY A 112 11.64 -13.55 -7.39
C GLY A 112 12.10 -12.55 -6.31
N LYS A 113 11.30 -12.25 -5.29
CA LYS A 113 11.54 -11.16 -4.32
C LYS A 113 11.34 -11.56 -2.86
N ILE A 114 11.18 -12.84 -2.56
CA ILE A 114 10.87 -13.38 -1.22
C ILE A 114 11.96 -13.03 -0.21
N GLU A 115 13.22 -13.09 -0.62
CA GLU A 115 14.38 -12.86 0.25
C GLU A 115 14.39 -11.48 0.89
N HIS A 116 13.81 -10.48 0.20
CA HIS A 116 13.71 -9.11 0.68
C HIS A 116 12.43 -8.82 1.47
N ARG A 117 11.63 -9.86 1.79
CA ARG A 117 10.34 -9.72 2.49
C ARG A 117 10.37 -10.40 3.85
N PRO A 118 10.52 -9.65 4.97
CA PRO A 118 10.68 -10.21 6.32
C PRO A 118 9.59 -11.19 6.73
N LEU A 119 8.35 -11.00 6.24
CA LEU A 119 7.22 -11.86 6.54
C LEU A 119 7.22 -13.17 5.72
N LEU A 120 7.86 -13.20 4.56
CA LEU A 120 7.83 -14.34 3.64
C LEU A 120 9.11 -15.18 3.67
N ASN A 121 10.26 -14.58 3.99
CA ASN A 121 11.56 -15.24 3.92
C ASN A 121 11.72 -16.41 4.89
N LYS A 122 10.87 -16.52 5.90
CA LYS A 122 10.86 -17.59 6.90
C LYS A 122 9.86 -18.71 6.57
N ILE A 123 9.05 -18.54 5.51
CA ILE A 123 8.03 -19.50 5.11
C ILE A 123 8.61 -20.48 4.09
N PRO A 124 8.50 -21.79 4.28
CA PRO A 124 8.90 -22.77 3.29
C PRO A 124 8.18 -22.54 1.96
N HIS A 125 8.90 -22.69 0.84
CA HIS A 125 8.37 -22.42 -0.51
C HIS A 125 7.04 -23.14 -0.80
N GLU A 126 6.91 -24.37 -0.32
CA GLU A 126 5.71 -25.21 -0.49
C GLU A 126 4.47 -24.64 0.23
N GLN A 127 4.69 -23.89 1.32
CA GLN A 127 3.63 -23.31 2.14
C GLN A 127 3.30 -21.85 1.75
N LEU A 128 4.12 -21.21 0.93
CA LEU A 128 3.93 -19.82 0.52
C LEU A 128 2.55 -19.52 -0.10
N PRO A 129 2.03 -20.34 -1.03
CA PRO A 129 0.73 -20.08 -1.63
C PRO A 129 -0.39 -20.02 -0.60
N GLU A 130 -0.43 -20.97 0.32
CA GLU A 130 -1.45 -21.02 1.36
C GLU A 130 -1.28 -19.87 2.35
N PHE A 131 -0.05 -19.62 2.81
CA PHE A 131 0.25 -18.49 3.68
C PHE A 131 -0.18 -17.15 3.07
N ILE A 132 0.15 -16.90 1.79
CA ILE A 132 -0.22 -15.66 1.11
C ILE A 132 -1.74 -15.54 1.00
N ARG A 133 -2.44 -16.64 0.69
CA ARG A 133 -3.91 -16.67 0.59
C ARG A 133 -4.56 -16.30 1.93
N GLU A 134 -4.15 -16.95 3.00
CA GLU A 134 -4.67 -16.70 4.35
C GLU A 134 -4.34 -15.28 4.81
N HIS A 135 -3.10 -14.86 4.65
CA HIS A 135 -2.63 -13.54 5.06
C HIS A 135 -3.32 -12.41 4.27
N LEU A 136 -3.57 -12.61 2.97
CA LEU A 136 -4.34 -11.69 2.16
C LEU A 136 -5.81 -11.64 2.61
N SER A 137 -6.42 -12.80 2.91
CA SER A 137 -7.83 -12.86 3.33
C SER A 137 -8.09 -12.05 4.61
N VAL A 138 -7.19 -12.12 5.59
CA VAL A 138 -7.27 -11.34 6.83
C VAL A 138 -7.15 -9.84 6.56
N ARG A 139 -6.25 -9.44 5.66
CA ARG A 139 -6.02 -8.02 5.34
C ARG A 139 -7.09 -7.44 4.43
N ARG A 140 -7.71 -8.27 3.61
CA ARG A 140 -8.75 -7.86 2.66
C ARG A 140 -9.91 -7.16 3.34
N VAL A 141 -10.27 -7.56 4.56
CA VAL A 141 -11.33 -6.92 5.37
C VAL A 141 -11.07 -5.42 5.57
N TYR A 142 -9.81 -5.02 5.68
CA TYR A 142 -9.41 -3.62 5.79
C TYR A 142 -9.36 -2.96 4.40
N TYR A 143 -8.76 -3.60 3.41
CA TYR A 143 -8.64 -3.03 2.06
C TYR A 143 -10.00 -2.76 1.42
N GLU A 144 -11.00 -3.59 1.67
CA GLU A 144 -12.35 -3.42 1.13
C GLU A 144 -13.13 -2.24 1.73
N GLN A 145 -12.60 -1.59 2.76
CA GLN A 145 -13.12 -0.32 3.27
C GLN A 145 -12.66 0.90 2.44
N ALA A 146 -11.84 0.69 1.41
CA ALA A 146 -11.39 1.76 0.53
C ALA A 146 -12.56 2.39 -0.25
N LYS A 147 -12.46 3.69 -0.50
CA LYS A 147 -13.46 4.44 -1.28
C LYS A 147 -13.56 4.00 -2.73
N ILE A 148 -12.44 3.55 -3.30
CA ILE A 148 -12.37 3.00 -4.66
C ILE A 148 -11.73 1.62 -4.59
N LYS A 149 -12.34 0.65 -5.28
CA LYS A 149 -11.74 -0.64 -5.57
C LYS A 149 -11.34 -0.67 -7.04
N PHE A 150 -10.06 -0.87 -7.29
CA PHE A 150 -9.49 -0.92 -8.61
C PHE A 150 -8.91 -2.31 -8.88
N ALA A 151 -9.54 -3.05 -9.78
CA ALA A 151 -9.14 -4.39 -10.20
C ALA A 151 -8.51 -4.39 -11.61
N GLY A 152 -8.28 -3.20 -12.16
CA GLY A 152 -7.76 -3.01 -13.50
C GLY A 152 -6.24 -3.20 -13.60
N GLU A 153 -5.80 -3.45 -14.82
CA GLU A 153 -4.39 -3.43 -15.18
C GLU A 153 -3.94 -2.00 -15.50
N GLU A 154 -2.67 -1.83 -15.92
CA GLU A 154 -2.10 -0.51 -16.23
C GLU A 154 -2.88 0.25 -17.32
N GLU A 155 -3.51 -0.46 -18.24
CA GLU A 155 -4.32 0.09 -19.33
C GLU A 155 -5.60 0.78 -18.84
N ASP A 156 -6.07 0.42 -17.65
CA ASP A 156 -7.27 0.98 -17.03
C ASP A 156 -7.02 2.24 -16.18
N LEU A 157 -5.78 2.74 -16.15
CA LEU A 157 -5.40 3.88 -15.32
C LEU A 157 -6.22 5.14 -15.59
N GLU A 158 -6.62 5.36 -16.85
CA GLU A 158 -7.49 6.49 -17.21
C GLU A 158 -8.86 6.43 -16.53
N VAL A 159 -9.40 5.22 -16.33
CA VAL A 159 -10.67 5.01 -15.62
C VAL A 159 -10.51 5.40 -14.15
N LEU A 160 -9.40 5.00 -13.55
CA LEU A 160 -9.08 5.36 -12.16
C LEU A 160 -8.90 6.88 -12.00
N VAL A 161 -8.17 7.52 -12.91
CA VAL A 161 -7.99 8.99 -12.92
C VAL A 161 -9.34 9.71 -12.98
N LYS A 162 -10.22 9.31 -13.89
CA LYS A 162 -11.59 9.89 -14.00
C LYS A 162 -12.38 9.73 -12.71
N ALA A 163 -12.35 8.54 -12.10
CA ALA A 163 -13.05 8.28 -10.84
C ALA A 163 -12.53 9.16 -9.70
N LEU A 164 -11.20 9.34 -9.61
CA LEU A 164 -10.56 10.18 -8.59
C LEU A 164 -10.91 11.65 -8.75
N VAL A 165 -10.88 12.17 -9.98
CA VAL A 165 -11.24 13.57 -10.28
C VAL A 165 -12.71 13.83 -9.95
N THR A 166 -13.60 12.90 -10.27
CA THR A 166 -15.03 13.01 -9.93
C THR A 166 -15.24 13.07 -8.43
N LEU A 167 -14.67 12.12 -7.67
CA LEU A 167 -14.79 12.11 -6.21
C LEU A 167 -14.17 13.34 -5.53
N ALA A 168 -13.09 13.88 -6.08
CA ALA A 168 -12.48 15.09 -5.55
C ALA A 168 -13.36 16.33 -5.83
N GLY A 169 -14.07 16.38 -6.97
CA GLY A 169 -15.00 17.46 -7.30
C GLY A 169 -16.25 17.47 -6.42
N ASP A 170 -16.71 16.32 -5.96
CA ASP A 170 -17.88 16.18 -5.09
C ASP A 170 -17.58 16.52 -3.61
N GLN A 171 -16.32 16.76 -3.24
CA GLN A 171 -15.88 17.10 -1.87
C GLN A 171 -15.72 18.62 -1.65
N PHE A 172 -15.99 19.44 -2.66
CA PHE A 172 -16.00 20.88 -2.63
C PHE A 172 -17.36 21.43 -3.11
#